data_f048f5593fbb51f1799e5ccb884cc429
#
_entry.id   f048f5593fbb51f1799e5ccb884cc429
#
_cell.length_a   1.000
_cell.length_b   1.000
_cell.length_c   1.000
_cell.angle_alpha   90.00
_cell.angle_beta   90.00
_cell.angle_gamma   90.00
#
_symmetry.space_group_name_H-M   'P 1'
#
loop_
_entity.id
_entity.type
_entity.pdbx_description
1 polymer ?
#
loop_
_entity_poly.entity_id
_entity_poly.type
_entity_poly.pdbx_seq_one_letter_code
_entity_poly.pdbx_strand_id
1 'polypeptide(L)'
;MSKKLLGIDLGGTTVKFGILTADGEVQEKWAIETNTFENGSHIVPDIVESLKHRLEMYGLTAEDFIGIGMGSPGAVDRENKTVTGAFNLNWAETQEVGSVIEKELGIPFAIDNDANVAALGERWVGAGANNPDVVFVTLGT
;
A
#
# COMPACT_ATOMS: atom_id res chain seq x y z
N MET A 1 -20.08 -5.59 -10.62
CA MET A 1 -19.59 -5.32 -9.28
C MET A 1 -18.42 -4.38 -9.32
N SER A 2 -18.47 -3.37 -8.50
CA SER A 2 -17.39 -2.38 -8.50
C SER A 2 -16.17 -2.95 -7.80
N LYS A 3 -15.03 -2.71 -8.40
CA LYS A 3 -13.76 -3.11 -7.81
C LYS A 3 -13.30 -2.09 -6.79
N LYS A 4 -12.43 -2.53 -5.90
CA LYS A 4 -11.93 -1.74 -4.77
C LYS A 4 -10.48 -1.36 -4.98
N LEU A 5 -10.03 -0.41 -4.17
CA LEU A 5 -8.62 -0.02 -4.07
C LEU A 5 -8.12 -0.39 -2.69
N LEU A 6 -6.85 -0.76 -2.61
CA LEU A 6 -6.21 -1.02 -1.33
C LEU A 6 -5.09 -0.01 -1.15
N GLY A 7 -5.13 0.72 -0.05
CA GLY A 7 -4.13 1.73 0.26
C GLY A 7 -3.27 1.31 1.44
N ILE A 8 -1.97 1.58 1.36
CA ILE A 8 -1.02 1.30 2.43
C ILE A 8 -0.20 2.55 2.70
N ASP A 9 -0.14 2.95 3.95
CA ASP A 9 0.70 4.07 4.38
C ASP A 9 1.77 3.52 5.31
N LEU A 10 2.99 3.43 4.80
CA LEU A 10 4.11 2.84 5.53
C LEU A 10 4.83 3.91 6.34
N GLY A 11 4.69 3.84 7.65
CA GLY A 11 5.37 4.74 8.57
C GLY A 11 6.40 4.01 9.42
N GLY A 12 7.26 4.76 10.08
CA GLY A 12 8.32 4.20 10.93
C GLY A 12 7.82 3.54 12.20
N THR A 13 6.61 3.85 12.63
CA THR A 13 6.02 3.30 13.84
C THR A 13 4.83 2.41 13.53
N THR A 14 4.03 2.78 12.55
CA THR A 14 2.76 2.12 12.24
C THR A 14 2.59 2.03 10.74
N VAL A 15 2.10 0.90 10.27
CA VAL A 15 1.66 0.73 8.88
C VAL A 15 0.14 0.80 8.90
N LYS A 16 -0.43 1.71 8.12
CA LYS A 16 -1.88 1.88 8.03
C LYS A 16 -2.40 1.34 6.72
N PHE A 17 -3.55 0.70 6.78
CA PHE A 17 -4.18 0.08 5.62
C PHE A 17 -5.61 0.59 5.47
N GLY A 18 -6.08 0.63 4.24
CA GLY A 18 -7.48 0.95 3.97
C GLY A 18 -7.97 0.22 2.74
N ILE A 19 -9.23 -0.21 2.78
CA ILE A 19 -9.93 -0.72 1.62
C ILE A 19 -10.94 0.34 1.23
N LEU A 20 -10.87 0.79 -0.03
CA LEU A 20 -11.68 1.89 -0.52
C LEU A 20 -12.47 1.44 -1.75
N THR A 21 -13.62 2.08 -1.94
CA THR A 21 -14.35 1.93 -3.21
C THR A 21 -13.58 2.68 -4.31
N ALA A 22 -13.92 2.42 -5.56
CA ALA A 22 -13.33 3.14 -6.68
C ALA A 22 -13.60 4.65 -6.60
N ASP A 23 -14.64 5.04 -5.86
CA ASP A 23 -14.96 6.46 -5.64
C ASP A 23 -14.16 7.06 -4.49
N GLY A 24 -13.37 6.25 -3.79
CA GLY A 24 -12.52 6.73 -2.71
C GLY A 24 -13.16 6.70 -1.34
N GLU A 25 -14.29 6.05 -1.20
CA GLU A 25 -14.94 5.90 0.09
C GLU A 25 -14.31 4.75 0.87
N VAL A 26 -13.86 5.02 2.10
CA VAL A 26 -13.19 4.02 2.92
C VAL A 26 -14.23 3.05 3.50
N GLN A 27 -14.03 1.78 3.22
CA GLN A 27 -14.90 0.72 3.74
C GLN A 27 -14.30 0.05 4.96
N GLU A 28 -13.00 -0.18 4.96
CA GLU A 28 -12.29 -0.82 6.07
C GLU A 28 -10.97 -0.12 6.31
N LYS A 29 -10.57 -0.02 7.57
CA LYS A 29 -9.27 0.54 7.97
C LYS A 29 -8.69 -0.31 9.08
N TRP A 30 -7.37 -0.51 9.04
CA TRP A 30 -6.66 -1.16 10.15
C TRP A 30 -5.21 -0.74 10.13
N ALA A 31 -4.47 -1.11 11.17
CA ALA A 31 -3.07 -0.79 11.29
C ALA A 31 -2.32 -1.89 11.99
N ILE A 32 -1.02 -1.97 11.73
CA ILE A 32 -0.13 -2.86 12.46
C ILE A 32 1.10 -2.05 12.88
N GLU A 33 1.83 -2.54 13.87
CA GLU A 33 3.09 -1.92 14.25
C GLU A 33 4.15 -2.20 13.20
N THR A 34 5.01 -1.22 12.93
CA THR A 34 6.12 -1.39 12.01
C THR A 34 7.27 -2.05 12.78
N ASN A 35 7.59 -3.29 12.42
CA ASN A 35 8.72 -4.00 13.04
C ASN A 35 9.99 -3.68 12.28
N THR A 36 10.79 -2.75 12.83
CA THR A 36 12.02 -2.29 12.20
C THR A 36 13.26 -3.10 12.61
N PHE A 37 13.11 -4.11 13.45
CA PHE A 37 14.22 -4.95 13.87
C PHE A 37 14.81 -5.74 12.71
N GLU A 38 16.03 -6.17 12.87
CA GLU A 38 16.74 -6.98 11.88
C GLU A 38 16.77 -6.32 10.51
N ASN A 39 17.17 -5.03 10.51
CA ASN A 39 17.29 -4.22 9.28
C ASN A 39 15.96 -4.05 8.54
N GLY A 40 14.86 -4.07 9.29
CA GLY A 40 13.53 -3.89 8.70
C GLY A 40 13.07 -5.06 7.83
N SER A 41 13.68 -6.23 8.03
CA SER A 41 13.38 -7.41 7.21
C SER A 41 11.99 -7.99 7.44
N HIS A 42 11.35 -7.63 8.55
CA HIS A 42 10.02 -8.12 8.86
C HIS A 42 8.89 -7.28 8.26
N ILE A 43 9.20 -6.08 7.77
CA ILE A 43 8.17 -5.12 7.35
C ILE A 43 7.33 -5.65 6.20
N VAL A 44 7.95 -6.03 5.11
CA VAL A 44 7.20 -6.52 3.94
C VAL A 44 6.47 -7.83 4.23
N PRO A 45 7.11 -8.83 4.87
CA PRO A 45 6.39 -10.04 5.26
C PRO A 45 5.18 -9.77 6.16
N ASP A 46 5.31 -8.85 7.11
CA ASP A 46 4.19 -8.50 8.00
C ASP A 46 3.05 -7.83 7.23
N ILE A 47 3.38 -7.00 6.26
CA ILE A 47 2.36 -6.37 5.41
C ILE A 47 1.61 -7.43 4.62
N VAL A 48 2.33 -8.35 4.00
CA VAL A 48 1.74 -9.43 3.20
C VAL A 48 0.81 -10.29 4.07
N GLU A 49 1.29 -10.67 5.25
CA GLU A 49 0.50 -11.50 6.15
C GLU A 49 -0.77 -10.79 6.61
N SER A 50 -0.66 -9.51 6.95
CA SER A 50 -1.80 -8.71 7.37
C SER A 50 -2.83 -8.57 6.25
N LEU A 51 -2.38 -8.34 5.03
CA LEU A 51 -3.26 -8.23 3.88
C LEU A 51 -4.00 -9.55 3.62
N LYS A 52 -3.29 -10.66 3.61
CA LYS A 52 -3.89 -11.97 3.38
C LYS A 52 -4.94 -12.29 4.44
N HIS A 53 -4.61 -12.01 5.70
CA HIS A 53 -5.53 -12.26 6.82
C HIS A 53 -6.79 -11.42 6.69
N ARG A 54 -6.64 -10.13 6.42
CA ARG A 54 -7.79 -9.21 6.35
C ARG A 54 -8.68 -9.51 5.14
N LEU A 55 -8.09 -9.80 3.99
CA LEU A 55 -8.88 -10.13 2.81
C LEU A 55 -9.68 -11.42 3.04
N GLU A 56 -9.07 -12.41 3.65
CA GLU A 56 -9.77 -13.64 4.00
C GLU A 56 -10.92 -13.37 4.97
N MET A 57 -10.65 -12.56 5.99
CA MET A 57 -11.65 -12.20 7.00
C MET A 57 -12.85 -11.47 6.39
N TYR A 58 -12.61 -10.64 5.37
CA TYR A 58 -13.68 -9.88 4.72
C TYR A 58 -14.30 -10.64 3.54
N GLY A 59 -13.80 -11.81 3.21
CA GLY A 59 -14.32 -12.58 2.07
C GLY A 59 -13.95 -11.99 0.72
N LEU A 60 -12.81 -11.31 0.64
CA LEU A 60 -12.35 -10.67 -0.59
C LEU A 60 -11.19 -11.43 -1.22
N THR A 61 -11.08 -11.33 -2.54
CA THR A 61 -9.99 -11.94 -3.30
C THR A 61 -9.29 -10.90 -4.15
N ALA A 62 -8.19 -11.30 -4.80
CA ALA A 62 -7.45 -10.40 -5.67
C ALA A 62 -8.32 -9.81 -6.79
N GLU A 63 -9.31 -10.57 -7.25
CA GLU A 63 -10.19 -10.11 -8.31
C GLU A 63 -11.10 -8.96 -7.90
N ASP A 64 -11.25 -8.74 -6.61
CA ASP A 64 -12.07 -7.65 -6.09
C ASP A 64 -11.36 -6.29 -6.13
N PHE A 65 -10.09 -6.26 -6.52
CA PHE A 65 -9.27 -5.05 -6.45
C PHE A 65 -8.77 -4.60 -7.81
N ILE A 66 -8.73 -3.29 -7.99
CA ILE A 66 -8.09 -2.64 -9.13
C ILE A 66 -6.59 -2.64 -8.91
N GLY A 67 -6.17 -2.32 -7.70
CA GLY A 67 -4.75 -2.24 -7.39
C GLY A 67 -4.48 -1.88 -5.93
N ILE A 68 -3.19 -1.93 -5.59
CA ILE A 68 -2.67 -1.53 -4.29
C ILE A 68 -1.80 -0.30 -4.50
N GLY A 69 -2.07 0.77 -3.74
CA GLY A 69 -1.21 1.94 -3.72
C GLY A 69 -0.53 2.04 -2.37
N MET A 70 0.78 2.24 -2.36
CA MET A 70 1.54 2.38 -1.11
C MET A 70 2.30 3.70 -1.10
N GLY A 71 2.25 4.38 0.05
CA GLY A 71 3.13 5.50 0.34
C GLY A 71 4.25 5.03 1.26
N SER A 72 5.49 5.42 0.97
CA SER A 72 6.66 4.99 1.73
C SER A 72 7.66 6.13 1.89
N PRO A 73 8.34 6.20 3.05
CA PRO A 73 9.48 7.11 3.19
C PRO A 73 10.67 6.58 2.39
N GLY A 74 11.70 7.41 2.26
CA GLY A 74 12.93 7.04 1.57
C GLY A 74 12.89 7.37 0.10
N ALA A 75 13.88 6.86 -0.63
CA ALA A 75 13.95 7.04 -2.08
C ALA A 75 13.16 5.96 -2.78
N VAL A 76 12.03 6.33 -3.34
CA VAL A 76 11.11 5.41 -4.00
C VAL A 76 11.38 5.36 -5.50
N ASP A 77 11.57 4.16 -6.03
CA ASP A 77 11.66 3.92 -7.46
C ASP A 77 10.30 3.36 -7.92
N ARG A 78 9.54 4.21 -8.59
CA ARG A 78 8.18 3.86 -9.01
C ARG A 78 8.15 2.75 -10.05
N GLU A 79 9.15 2.73 -10.92
CA GLU A 79 9.20 1.76 -12.01
C GLU A 79 9.54 0.37 -11.51
N ASN A 80 10.55 0.27 -10.66
CA ASN A 80 10.97 -1.01 -10.10
C ASN A 80 10.24 -1.36 -8.81
N LYS A 81 9.47 -0.41 -8.27
CA LYS A 81 8.67 -0.59 -7.05
C LYS A 81 9.53 -0.93 -5.84
N THR A 82 10.64 -0.21 -5.72
CA THR A 82 11.61 -0.42 -4.65
C THR A 82 11.73 0.81 -3.76
N VAL A 83 12.29 0.61 -2.58
CA VAL A 83 12.58 1.68 -1.63
C VAL A 83 14.02 1.55 -1.15
N THR A 84 14.74 2.65 -1.11
CA THR A 84 16.12 2.71 -0.62
C THR A 84 16.26 3.85 0.36
N GLY A 85 17.07 3.66 1.40
CA GLY A 85 17.42 4.75 2.31
C GLY A 85 16.30 5.23 3.22
N ALA A 86 15.34 4.39 3.51
CA ALA A 86 14.32 4.70 4.49
C ALA A 86 14.86 4.35 5.88
N PHE A 87 15.66 5.25 6.44
CA PHE A 87 16.40 4.97 7.67
C PHE A 87 15.52 4.81 8.91
N ASN A 88 14.37 5.44 8.92
CA ASN A 88 13.41 5.25 10.01
C ASN A 88 12.78 3.84 10.01
N LEU A 89 12.97 3.09 8.91
CA LEU A 89 12.55 1.69 8.80
C LEU A 89 13.74 0.74 8.93
N ASN A 90 14.94 1.27 9.11
CA ASN A 90 16.20 0.53 9.04
C ASN A 90 16.47 -0.04 7.65
N TRP A 91 15.93 0.58 6.64
CA TRP A 91 16.12 0.18 5.24
C TRP A 91 17.22 1.02 4.58
N ALA A 92 18.46 0.69 4.87
CA ALA A 92 19.58 1.37 4.25
C ALA A 92 19.77 0.93 2.79
N GLU A 93 19.53 -0.35 2.54
CA GLU A 93 19.68 -0.92 1.20
C GLU A 93 18.35 -1.00 0.47
N THR A 94 18.40 -1.21 -0.84
CA THR A 94 17.21 -1.29 -1.67
C THR A 94 16.34 -2.49 -1.28
N GLN A 95 15.04 -2.23 -1.10
CA GLN A 95 14.05 -3.25 -0.75
C GLN A 95 13.09 -3.47 -1.92
N GLU A 96 12.89 -4.72 -2.29
CA GLU A 96 12.00 -5.13 -3.38
C GLU A 96 10.56 -5.20 -2.90
N VAL A 97 9.99 -4.06 -2.56
CA VAL A 97 8.68 -4.00 -1.90
C VAL A 97 7.55 -4.44 -2.82
N GLY A 98 7.50 -3.83 -3.99
CA GLY A 98 6.37 -4.04 -4.90
C GLY A 98 6.34 -5.41 -5.52
N SER A 99 7.49 -5.94 -5.93
CA SER A 99 7.54 -7.25 -6.56
C SER A 99 7.08 -8.34 -5.61
N VAL A 100 7.43 -8.23 -4.33
CA VAL A 100 7.03 -9.21 -3.33
C VAL A 100 5.52 -9.12 -3.05
N ILE A 101 5.01 -7.93 -2.79
CA ILE A 101 3.60 -7.75 -2.47
C ILE A 101 2.73 -8.14 -3.67
N GLU A 102 3.09 -7.70 -4.86
CA GLU A 102 2.35 -8.01 -6.07
C GLU A 102 2.30 -9.51 -6.34
N LYS A 103 3.42 -10.18 -6.15
CA LYS A 103 3.51 -11.63 -6.33
C LYS A 103 2.67 -12.39 -5.32
N GLU A 104 2.74 -11.98 -4.04
CA GLU A 104 2.04 -12.68 -2.97
C GLU A 104 0.54 -12.45 -2.98
N LEU A 105 0.11 -11.29 -3.37
CA LEU A 105 -1.30 -10.94 -3.36
C LEU A 105 -2.00 -11.15 -4.70
N GLY A 106 -1.25 -11.10 -5.79
CA GLY A 106 -1.82 -11.19 -7.13
C GLY A 106 -2.60 -9.94 -7.54
N ILE A 107 -2.31 -8.81 -6.92
CA ILE A 107 -2.97 -7.53 -7.20
C ILE A 107 -1.92 -6.55 -7.74
N PRO A 108 -2.21 -5.80 -8.80
CA PRO A 108 -1.26 -4.79 -9.29
C PRO A 108 -0.86 -3.81 -8.20
N PHE A 109 0.40 -3.40 -8.18
CA PHE A 109 0.96 -2.59 -7.11
C PHE A 109 1.62 -1.34 -7.67
N ALA A 110 1.42 -0.21 -6.99
CA ALA A 110 2.11 1.04 -7.29
C ALA A 110 2.60 1.66 -5.99
N ILE A 111 3.72 2.37 -6.05
CA ILE A 111 4.35 2.95 -4.87
C ILE A 111 4.82 4.37 -5.16
N ASP A 112 4.78 5.21 -4.13
CA ASP A 112 5.31 6.56 -4.19
C ASP A 112 5.74 6.98 -2.78
N ASN A 113 6.23 8.21 -2.62
CA ASN A 113 6.57 8.75 -1.31
C ASN A 113 5.30 8.97 -0.48
N ASP A 114 5.45 9.03 0.85
CA ASP A 114 4.32 9.24 1.75
C ASP A 114 3.42 10.39 1.32
N ALA A 115 4.02 11.50 0.95
CA ALA A 115 3.28 12.71 0.60
C ALA A 115 2.53 12.59 -0.73
N ASN A 116 2.78 11.53 -1.48
CA ASN A 116 2.25 11.36 -2.83
C ASN A 116 1.24 10.21 -2.96
N VAL A 117 0.66 9.78 -1.85
CA VAL A 117 -0.34 8.70 -1.89
C VAL A 117 -1.53 9.11 -2.77
N ALA A 118 -1.87 10.39 -2.79
CA ALA A 118 -2.91 10.90 -3.67
C ALA A 118 -2.61 10.63 -5.14
N ALA A 119 -1.35 10.81 -5.52
CA ALA A 119 -0.93 10.57 -6.91
C ALA A 119 -1.08 9.11 -7.29
N LEU A 120 -0.86 8.20 -6.35
CA LEU A 120 -1.09 6.78 -6.61
C LEU A 120 -2.57 6.51 -6.85
N GLY A 121 -3.44 7.09 -6.02
CA GLY A 121 -4.87 6.96 -6.20
C GLY A 121 -5.33 7.52 -7.54
N GLU A 122 -4.78 8.66 -7.91
CA GLU A 122 -5.05 9.28 -9.20
C GLU A 122 -4.66 8.37 -10.36
N ARG A 123 -3.52 7.71 -10.24
CA ARG A 123 -3.04 6.80 -11.29
C ARG A 123 -3.97 5.61 -11.48
N TRP A 124 -4.50 5.06 -10.40
CA TRP A 124 -5.40 3.92 -10.47
C TRP A 124 -6.79 4.32 -10.95
N VAL A 125 -7.36 5.32 -10.31
CA VAL A 125 -8.74 5.74 -10.58
C VAL A 125 -8.84 6.49 -11.90
N GLY A 126 -7.84 7.31 -12.21
CA GLY A 126 -7.82 8.10 -13.43
C GLY A 126 -7.77 7.28 -14.71
N ALA A 127 -7.27 6.06 -14.63
CA ALA A 127 -7.24 5.18 -15.79
C ALA A 127 -8.62 4.70 -16.21
N GLY A 128 -9.58 4.71 -15.30
CA GLY A 128 -10.92 4.24 -15.58
C GLY A 128 -12.06 5.02 -14.95
N ALA A 129 -11.76 6.07 -14.18
CA ALA A 129 -12.75 6.86 -13.49
C ALA A 129 -12.28 8.29 -13.32
N ASN A 130 -13.13 9.14 -12.74
CA ASN A 130 -12.90 10.58 -12.75
C ASN A 130 -12.74 11.25 -11.38
N ASN A 131 -12.39 10.50 -10.36
CA ASN A 131 -12.23 11.08 -9.02
C ASN A 131 -10.89 10.69 -8.40
N PRO A 132 -9.80 11.18 -8.96
CA PRO A 132 -8.46 10.75 -8.54
C PRO A 132 -8.06 11.20 -7.15
N ASP A 133 -8.63 12.29 -6.65
CA ASP A 133 -8.20 12.89 -5.39
C ASP A 133 -8.70 12.18 -4.15
N VAL A 134 -9.64 11.30 -4.30
CA VAL A 134 -10.42 10.81 -3.17
C VAL A 134 -9.67 9.82 -2.31
N VAL A 135 -8.73 9.09 -2.88
CA VAL A 135 -7.98 8.06 -2.16
C VAL A 135 -7.08 8.64 -1.08
N PHE A 136 -6.61 9.85 -1.28
CA PHE A 136 -5.66 10.51 -0.41
C PHE A 136 -6.19 10.79 0.99
N VAL A 137 -7.41 11.28 1.08
CA VAL A 137 -7.90 11.99 2.27
C VAL A 137 -8.04 11.11 3.50
N THR A 138 -8.15 9.82 3.33
CA THR A 138 -8.66 8.94 4.36
C THR A 138 -7.64 8.11 5.10
N LEU A 139 -6.44 7.91 4.58
CA LEU A 139 -5.43 7.10 5.24
C LEU A 139 -4.52 7.88 6.17
N GLY A 140 -4.41 9.18 6.00
CA GLY A 140 -3.52 10.02 6.79
C GLY A 140 -4.02 10.37 8.18
N THR A 141 -5.23 10.03 8.50
CA THR A 141 -5.80 10.41 9.80
C THR A 141 -6.19 9.19 10.64
#